data_8b8212ed92eb0f28d64531c9d37b377b
#
_entry.id   8b8212ed92eb0f28d64531c9d37b377b
#
_cell.length_a   1.000
_cell.length_b   1.000
_cell.length_c   1.000
_cell.angle_alpha   90.00
_cell.angle_beta   90.00
_cell.angle_gamma   90.00
#
_symmetry.space_group_name_H-M   'P 1'
#
loop_
_entity.id
_entity.type
_entity.pdbx_description
1 polymer ?
#
loop_
_entity_poly.entity_id
_entity_poly.type
_entity_poly.pdbx_seq_one_letter_code
_entity_poly.pdbx_strand_id
1 'polypeptide(L)'
;MDDDPQIPRIANLLADPARARILWALIDGTMRPAGELAYAANVSAQSASGHLAKLVEGGLLNAQAQGRHRYFRIASAEVAAVVESIASLGAATPSRTPRAPLPAHAPVQFLYARTCYGHLAGEMAVKVLDAMLKAKWLAADGKDFALTRPGEAQLASLGIDLEAARRPRRVLARACVDLTQRRPHLGGTLGDALLGLYVSRGWIVRQRRSRAVNITPKGYEGFRRAFGVS
;
A
#
# COMPACT_ATOMS: atom_id res chain seq x y z
N MET A 1 11.64 -29.37 16.25
CA MET A 1 10.72 -28.33 15.76
C MET A 1 11.63 -27.29 15.12
N ASP A 2 11.81 -27.34 13.78
CA ASP A 2 12.70 -26.44 13.06
C ASP A 2 12.10 -25.04 13.08
N ASP A 3 12.65 -24.23 13.96
CA ASP A 3 12.28 -22.81 14.15
C ASP A 3 13.09 -21.93 13.18
N ASP A 4 13.42 -22.47 12.00
CA ASP A 4 14.16 -21.72 10.98
C ASP A 4 13.23 -20.69 10.33
N PRO A 5 13.53 -19.39 10.46
CA PRO A 5 12.72 -18.37 9.85
C PRO A 5 12.66 -18.59 8.34
N GLN A 6 11.46 -18.65 7.77
CA GLN A 6 11.22 -18.84 6.33
C GLN A 6 11.82 -17.71 5.45
N ILE A 7 12.65 -16.86 6.05
CA ILE A 7 13.29 -15.70 5.38
C ILE A 7 14.11 -16.12 4.16
N PRO A 8 15.02 -17.12 4.22
CA PRO A 8 15.80 -17.51 3.04
C PRO A 8 14.94 -18.00 1.89
N ARG A 9 13.87 -18.76 2.18
CA ARG A 9 12.92 -19.26 1.19
C ARG A 9 12.20 -18.11 0.48
N ILE A 10 11.67 -17.16 1.25
CA ILE A 10 10.96 -15.99 0.70
C ILE A 10 11.93 -15.07 -0.04
N ALA A 11 13.11 -14.81 0.52
CA ALA A 11 14.14 -13.99 -0.13
C ALA A 11 14.54 -14.56 -1.50
N ASN A 12 14.73 -15.88 -1.60
CA ASN A 12 15.04 -16.54 -2.87
C ASN A 12 13.92 -16.33 -3.91
N LEU A 13 12.65 -16.40 -3.49
CA LEU A 13 11.53 -16.11 -4.39
C LEU A 13 11.53 -14.67 -4.89
N LEU A 14 11.94 -13.72 -4.09
CA LEU A 14 11.98 -12.30 -4.44
C LEU A 14 13.25 -11.89 -5.22
N ALA A 15 14.33 -12.64 -5.13
CA ALA A 15 15.62 -12.32 -5.75
C ALA A 15 15.63 -12.44 -7.28
N ASP A 16 14.72 -13.21 -7.87
CA ASP A 16 14.64 -13.38 -9.31
C ASP A 16 13.99 -12.18 -10.00
N PRO A 17 14.63 -11.56 -11.02
CA PRO A 17 14.12 -10.34 -11.64
C PRO A 17 12.75 -10.49 -12.32
N ALA A 18 12.46 -11.66 -12.91
CA ALA A 18 11.16 -11.90 -13.55
C ALA A 18 10.06 -12.04 -12.50
N ARG A 19 10.31 -12.78 -11.41
CA ARG A 19 9.36 -12.89 -10.29
C ARG A 19 9.11 -11.53 -9.62
N ALA A 20 10.15 -10.74 -9.41
CA ALA A 20 10.02 -9.37 -8.87
C ALA A 20 9.13 -8.50 -9.77
N ARG A 21 9.31 -8.56 -11.11
CA ARG A 21 8.46 -7.81 -12.05
C ARG A 21 7.01 -8.31 -12.05
N ILE A 22 6.78 -9.63 -11.94
CA ILE A 22 5.42 -10.19 -11.82
C ILE A 22 4.73 -9.65 -10.56
N LEU A 23 5.38 -9.73 -9.39
CA LEU A 23 4.84 -9.21 -8.14
C LEU A 23 4.57 -7.71 -8.23
N TRP A 24 5.50 -6.97 -8.84
CA TRP A 24 5.34 -5.53 -9.05
C TRP A 24 4.17 -5.19 -9.96
N ALA A 25 3.94 -5.95 -11.03
CA ALA A 25 2.79 -5.78 -11.93
C ALA A 25 1.44 -6.01 -11.24
N LEU A 26 1.43 -6.78 -10.15
CA LEU A 26 0.23 -7.11 -9.36
C LEU A 26 0.06 -6.22 -8.10
N ILE A 27 0.96 -5.24 -7.92
CA ILE A 27 0.99 -4.44 -6.68
C ILE A 27 -0.26 -3.59 -6.48
N ASP A 28 -0.99 -3.28 -7.55
CA ASP A 28 -2.27 -2.56 -7.52
C ASP A 28 -3.43 -3.41 -6.96
N GLY A 29 -3.19 -4.71 -6.67
CA GLY A 29 -4.16 -5.65 -6.14
C GLY A 29 -5.13 -6.19 -7.18
N THR A 30 -4.95 -5.86 -8.47
CA THR A 30 -5.76 -6.40 -9.56
C THR A 30 -5.38 -7.86 -9.87
N MET A 31 -6.30 -8.59 -10.49
CA MET A 31 -6.02 -9.92 -11.03
C MET A 31 -5.61 -9.80 -12.49
N ARG A 32 -4.53 -10.49 -12.88
CA ARG A 32 -4.03 -10.48 -14.26
C ARG A 32 -3.83 -11.90 -14.78
N PRO A 33 -4.10 -12.14 -16.08
CA PRO A 33 -3.83 -13.43 -16.71
C PRO A 33 -2.32 -13.64 -16.92
N ALA A 34 -1.90 -14.91 -17.05
CA ALA A 34 -0.49 -15.29 -17.23
C ALA A 34 0.20 -14.57 -18.39
N GLY A 35 -0.51 -14.35 -19.52
CA GLY A 35 0.04 -13.66 -20.69
C GLY A 35 0.43 -12.19 -20.42
N GLU A 36 -0.40 -11.45 -19.68
CA GLU A 36 -0.06 -10.08 -19.28
C GLU A 36 1.14 -10.04 -18.34
N LEU A 37 1.23 -11.02 -17.43
CA LEU A 37 2.34 -11.12 -16.49
C LEU A 37 3.64 -11.53 -17.16
N ALA A 38 3.57 -12.40 -18.19
CA ALA A 38 4.72 -12.73 -19.04
C ALA A 38 5.26 -11.49 -19.75
N TYR A 39 4.36 -10.70 -20.35
CA TYR A 39 4.71 -9.43 -20.99
C TYR A 39 5.33 -8.43 -19.99
N ALA A 40 4.69 -8.22 -18.84
CA ALA A 40 5.20 -7.33 -17.81
C ALA A 40 6.57 -7.74 -17.26
N ALA A 41 6.83 -9.03 -17.18
CA ALA A 41 8.11 -9.58 -16.74
C ALA A 41 9.17 -9.62 -17.85
N ASN A 42 8.79 -9.39 -19.11
CA ASN A 42 9.63 -9.53 -20.30
C ASN A 42 10.24 -10.93 -20.41
N VAL A 43 9.38 -11.95 -20.31
CA VAL A 43 9.75 -13.37 -20.45
C VAL A 43 8.75 -14.09 -21.35
N SER A 44 9.13 -15.27 -21.86
CA SER A 44 8.21 -16.12 -22.63
C SER A 44 7.04 -16.62 -21.75
N ALA A 45 5.91 -16.97 -22.37
CA ALA A 45 4.77 -17.56 -21.67
C ALA A 45 5.14 -18.84 -20.90
N GLN A 46 6.01 -19.67 -21.46
CA GLN A 46 6.51 -20.89 -20.82
C GLN A 46 7.33 -20.56 -19.56
N SER A 47 8.27 -19.61 -19.65
CA SER A 47 9.07 -19.16 -18.50
C SER A 47 8.19 -18.54 -17.43
N ALA A 48 7.23 -17.68 -17.82
CA ALA A 48 6.27 -17.07 -16.89
C ALA A 48 5.47 -18.13 -16.12
N SER A 49 5.04 -19.22 -16.78
CA SER A 49 4.32 -20.31 -16.11
C SER A 49 5.14 -20.94 -14.98
N GLY A 50 6.45 -21.15 -15.17
CA GLY A 50 7.34 -21.64 -14.13
C GLY A 50 7.53 -20.65 -12.96
N HIS A 51 7.68 -19.34 -13.27
CA HIS A 51 7.77 -18.31 -12.25
C HIS A 51 6.47 -18.17 -11.44
N LEU A 52 5.32 -18.20 -12.11
CA LEU A 52 4.01 -18.14 -11.48
C LEU A 52 3.74 -19.34 -10.57
N ALA A 53 4.10 -20.55 -11.01
CA ALA A 53 3.98 -21.75 -10.19
C ALA A 53 4.80 -21.63 -8.89
N LYS A 54 6.06 -21.22 -8.98
CA LYS A 54 6.93 -21.00 -7.80
C LYS A 54 6.37 -19.94 -6.85
N LEU A 55 5.81 -18.84 -7.37
CA LEU A 55 5.23 -17.80 -6.54
C LEU A 55 3.94 -18.25 -5.85
N VAL A 56 3.13 -19.09 -6.51
CA VAL A 56 1.91 -19.68 -5.91
C VAL A 56 2.29 -20.70 -4.83
N GLU A 57 3.23 -21.62 -5.14
CA GLU A 57 3.75 -22.60 -4.20
C GLU A 57 4.39 -21.94 -2.97
N GLY A 58 5.11 -20.84 -3.20
CA GLY A 58 5.70 -20.04 -2.14
C GLY A 58 4.72 -19.16 -1.34
N GLY A 59 3.42 -19.18 -1.65
CA GLY A 59 2.40 -18.42 -0.95
C GLY A 59 2.41 -16.91 -1.23
N LEU A 60 3.13 -16.46 -2.26
CA LEU A 60 3.19 -15.04 -2.63
C LEU A 60 2.08 -14.63 -3.60
N LEU A 61 1.52 -15.58 -4.36
CA LEU A 61 0.41 -15.37 -5.26
C LEU A 61 -0.73 -16.35 -4.99
N ASN A 62 -1.96 -15.90 -5.21
CA ASN A 62 -3.13 -16.74 -5.39
C ASN A 62 -3.46 -16.85 -6.88
N ALA A 63 -3.83 -18.06 -7.32
CA ALA A 63 -4.28 -18.33 -8.67
C ALA A 63 -5.77 -18.71 -8.67
N GLN A 64 -6.51 -18.20 -9.65
CA GLN A 64 -7.93 -18.52 -9.85
C GLN A 64 -8.18 -18.84 -11.32
N ALA A 65 -8.79 -19.98 -11.61
CA ALA A 65 -9.26 -20.30 -12.94
C ALA A 65 -10.54 -19.49 -13.25
N GLN A 66 -10.61 -18.93 -14.45
CA GLN A 66 -11.80 -18.26 -14.97
C GLN A 66 -11.94 -18.59 -16.47
N GLY A 67 -12.82 -19.48 -16.80
CA GLY A 67 -12.94 -20.05 -18.14
C GLY A 67 -11.65 -20.79 -18.53
N ARG A 68 -11.10 -20.49 -19.71
CA ARG A 68 -9.84 -21.06 -20.23
C ARG A 68 -8.58 -20.37 -19.71
N HIS A 69 -8.73 -19.31 -18.89
CA HIS A 69 -7.62 -18.50 -18.42
C HIS A 69 -7.38 -18.69 -16.93
N ARG A 70 -6.12 -18.63 -16.54
CA ARG A 70 -5.69 -18.60 -15.15
C ARG A 70 -5.26 -17.19 -14.79
N TYR A 71 -5.89 -16.61 -13.77
CA TYR A 71 -5.62 -15.27 -13.26
C TYR A 71 -4.85 -15.36 -11.95
N PHE A 72 -3.99 -14.39 -11.72
CA PHE A 72 -3.13 -14.32 -10.55
C PHE A 72 -3.28 -12.98 -9.85
N ARG A 73 -3.15 -13.00 -8.54
CA ARG A 73 -3.09 -11.80 -7.69
C ARG A 73 -2.13 -12.02 -6.54
N ILE A 74 -1.65 -10.96 -5.92
CA ILE A 74 -0.90 -11.05 -4.66
C ILE A 74 -1.75 -11.74 -3.60
N ALA A 75 -1.13 -12.67 -2.85
CA ALA A 75 -1.84 -13.57 -1.94
C ALA A 75 -2.49 -12.82 -0.77
N SER A 76 -1.81 -11.81 -0.23
CA SER A 76 -2.31 -11.04 0.90
C SER A 76 -1.78 -9.59 0.93
N ALA A 77 -2.36 -8.77 1.81
CA ALA A 77 -1.88 -7.41 2.03
C ALA A 77 -0.46 -7.38 2.60
N GLU A 78 -0.09 -8.35 3.43
CA GLU A 78 1.24 -8.50 4.03
C GLU A 78 2.30 -8.74 2.96
N VAL A 79 2.02 -9.62 1.99
CA VAL A 79 2.91 -9.87 0.85
C VAL A 79 3.10 -8.58 0.03
N ALA A 80 2.01 -7.87 -0.26
CA ALA A 80 2.09 -6.60 -1.00
C ALA A 80 3.00 -5.60 -0.29
N ALA A 81 2.89 -5.50 1.02
CA ALA A 81 3.68 -4.57 1.77
C ALA A 81 5.16 -4.95 1.89
N VAL A 82 5.48 -6.22 2.00
CA VAL A 82 6.88 -6.66 1.93
C VAL A 82 7.48 -6.24 0.59
N VAL A 83 6.78 -6.47 -0.53
CA VAL A 83 7.23 -6.05 -1.86
C VAL A 83 7.41 -4.53 -1.94
N GLU A 84 6.45 -3.74 -1.45
CA GLU A 84 6.56 -2.27 -1.39
C GLU A 84 7.72 -1.80 -0.51
N SER A 85 7.93 -2.43 0.64
CA SER A 85 9.01 -2.10 1.57
C SER A 85 10.38 -2.34 0.94
N ILE A 86 10.57 -3.50 0.29
CA ILE A 86 11.82 -3.82 -0.43
C ILE A 86 12.05 -2.83 -1.58
N ALA A 87 11.02 -2.50 -2.35
CA ALA A 87 11.09 -1.51 -3.42
C ALA A 87 11.48 -0.11 -2.88
N SER A 88 10.99 0.24 -1.70
CA SER A 88 11.31 1.51 -1.03
C SER A 88 12.75 1.55 -0.52
N LEU A 89 13.27 0.44 0.02
CA LEU A 89 14.68 0.32 0.40
C LEU A 89 15.60 0.53 -0.80
N GLY A 90 15.31 -0.14 -1.92
CA GLY A 90 16.07 0.05 -3.16
C GLY A 90 16.01 1.48 -3.71
N ALA A 91 14.97 2.24 -3.37
CA ALA A 91 14.87 3.65 -3.76
C ALA A 91 15.66 4.61 -2.85
N ALA A 92 15.90 4.23 -1.60
CA ALA A 92 16.69 5.00 -0.64
C ALA A 92 18.21 4.82 -0.84
N THR A 93 18.62 3.72 -1.47
CA THR A 93 20.02 3.46 -1.78
C THR A 93 20.42 4.18 -3.09
N PRO A 94 21.53 4.94 -3.14
CA PRO A 94 22.00 5.52 -4.39
C PRO A 94 22.36 4.39 -5.37
N SER A 95 21.44 4.07 -6.25
CA SER A 95 21.64 3.00 -7.24
C SER A 95 21.85 3.62 -8.62
N ARG A 96 22.90 3.13 -9.32
CA ARG A 96 23.16 3.46 -10.74
C ARG A 96 22.18 2.78 -11.70
N THR A 97 21.31 1.90 -11.20
CA THR A 97 20.28 1.26 -12.01
C THR A 97 19.03 2.12 -12.09
N PRO A 98 18.42 2.30 -13.28
CA PRO A 98 17.14 2.99 -13.41
C PRO A 98 16.09 2.33 -12.51
N ARG A 99 15.34 3.16 -11.77
CA ARG A 99 14.21 2.70 -10.96
C ARG A 99 13.25 1.91 -11.82
N ALA A 100 12.78 0.77 -11.32
CA ALA A 100 11.66 0.09 -11.95
C ALA A 100 10.48 1.08 -12.04
N PRO A 101 10.00 1.40 -13.25
CA PRO A 101 8.84 2.27 -13.38
C PRO A 101 7.65 1.61 -12.68
N LEU A 102 6.71 2.44 -12.19
CA LEU A 102 5.39 1.93 -11.80
C LEU A 102 4.84 1.08 -12.96
N PRO A 103 4.00 0.07 -12.66
CA PRO A 103 3.37 -0.69 -13.73
C PRO A 103 2.82 0.29 -14.76
N ALA A 104 3.21 0.13 -16.03
CA ALA A 104 2.85 1.05 -17.12
C ALA A 104 1.33 1.29 -17.24
N HIS A 105 0.53 0.53 -16.52
CA HIS A 105 -0.92 0.52 -16.51
C HIS A 105 -1.51 0.71 -15.11
N ALA A 106 -0.78 1.31 -14.14
CA ALA A 106 -1.38 1.62 -12.84
C ALA A 106 -2.55 2.59 -13.06
N PRO A 107 -3.78 2.24 -12.67
CA PRO A 107 -4.92 3.13 -12.87
C PRO A 107 -4.68 4.48 -12.18
N VAL A 108 -5.11 5.57 -12.78
CA VAL A 108 -4.98 6.93 -12.21
C VAL A 108 -5.56 6.97 -10.79
N GLN A 109 -6.68 6.28 -10.55
CA GLN A 109 -7.27 6.16 -9.23
C GLN A 109 -6.35 5.49 -8.20
N PHE A 110 -5.56 4.48 -8.62
CA PHE A 110 -4.60 3.85 -7.74
C PHE A 110 -3.45 4.79 -7.34
N LEU A 111 -3.02 5.66 -8.23
CA LEU A 111 -2.00 6.68 -7.96
C LEU A 111 -2.56 7.74 -7.00
N TYR A 112 -3.81 8.14 -7.22
CA TYR A 112 -4.47 9.20 -6.46
C TYR A 112 -4.85 8.76 -5.04
N ALA A 113 -5.57 7.62 -4.91
CA ALA A 113 -5.99 7.10 -3.62
C ALA A 113 -6.07 5.57 -3.62
N ARG A 114 -5.45 4.94 -2.63
CA ARG A 114 -5.45 3.49 -2.43
C ARG A 114 -5.33 3.14 -0.95
N THR A 115 -5.50 1.87 -0.64
CA THR A 115 -5.14 1.36 0.69
C THR A 115 -3.70 0.85 0.69
N CYS A 116 -2.97 1.17 1.77
CA CYS A 116 -1.70 0.58 2.13
C CYS A 116 -1.89 -0.10 3.48
N TYR A 117 -2.05 -1.44 3.50
CA TYR A 117 -2.53 -2.17 4.70
C TYR A 117 -3.87 -1.63 5.22
N GLY A 118 -3.85 -1.15 6.47
CA GLY A 118 -4.99 -0.60 7.18
C GLY A 118 -5.20 0.91 6.99
N HIS A 119 -4.36 1.62 6.26
CA HIS A 119 -4.40 3.08 6.13
C HIS A 119 -4.47 3.56 4.68
N LEU A 120 -4.85 4.83 4.49
CA LEU A 120 -4.92 5.47 3.18
C LEU A 120 -3.51 5.80 2.66
N ALA A 121 -3.29 5.64 1.36
CA ALA A 121 -2.07 5.94 0.63
C ALA A 121 -2.39 6.61 -0.72
N GLY A 122 -1.34 6.99 -1.45
CA GLY A 122 -1.46 7.75 -2.69
C GLY A 122 -1.39 9.25 -2.45
N GLU A 123 -1.60 10.00 -3.52
CA GLU A 123 -1.50 11.47 -3.51
C GLU A 123 -2.38 12.11 -2.42
N MET A 124 -3.63 11.65 -2.28
CA MET A 124 -4.55 12.18 -1.27
C MET A 124 -4.02 11.97 0.16
N ALA A 125 -3.44 10.81 0.45
CA ALA A 125 -2.91 10.54 1.79
C ALA A 125 -1.69 11.40 2.13
N VAL A 126 -0.83 11.67 1.15
CA VAL A 126 0.31 12.58 1.30
C VAL A 126 -0.19 14.01 1.56
N LYS A 127 -1.18 14.48 0.79
CA LYS A 127 -1.81 15.80 1.01
C LYS A 127 -2.41 15.91 2.41
N VAL A 128 -3.10 14.89 2.90
CA VAL A 128 -3.68 14.86 4.26
C VAL A 128 -2.59 14.96 5.32
N LEU A 129 -1.50 14.17 5.19
CA LEU A 129 -0.38 14.27 6.14
C LEU A 129 0.26 15.66 6.12
N ASP A 130 0.51 16.23 4.94
CA ASP A 130 1.07 17.57 4.80
C ASP A 130 0.18 18.61 5.52
N ALA A 131 -1.13 18.51 5.33
CA ALA A 131 -2.09 19.40 5.99
C ALA A 131 -2.06 19.26 7.52
N MET A 132 -2.00 18.02 8.03
CA MET A 132 -1.90 17.77 9.47
C MET A 132 -0.60 18.31 10.07
N LEU A 133 0.52 18.17 9.36
CA LEU A 133 1.82 18.73 9.78
C LEU A 133 1.80 20.26 9.76
N LYS A 134 1.28 20.86 8.68
CA LYS A 134 1.13 22.32 8.55
C LYS A 134 0.24 22.90 9.64
N ALA A 135 -0.85 22.23 9.96
CA ALA A 135 -1.78 22.63 11.04
C ALA A 135 -1.27 22.27 12.45
N LYS A 136 -0.07 21.68 12.55
CA LYS A 136 0.55 21.24 13.81
C LYS A 136 -0.27 20.22 14.60
N TRP A 137 -1.06 19.38 13.91
CA TRP A 137 -1.73 18.24 14.55
C TRP A 137 -0.74 17.12 14.84
N LEU A 138 0.30 17.02 14.02
CA LEU A 138 1.43 16.12 14.17
C LEU A 138 2.72 16.92 14.16
N ALA A 139 3.72 16.42 14.87
CA ALA A 139 5.10 16.89 14.86
C ALA A 139 6.04 15.75 14.51
N ALA A 140 7.19 16.04 13.90
CA ALA A 140 8.22 15.03 13.66
C ALA A 140 8.74 14.47 14.99
N ASP A 141 8.89 13.16 15.08
CA ASP A 141 9.43 12.43 16.23
C ASP A 141 10.33 11.29 15.73
N GLY A 142 11.61 11.55 15.64
CA GLY A 142 12.57 10.64 15.03
C GLY A 142 12.21 10.31 13.59
N LYS A 143 11.92 9.03 13.31
CA LYS A 143 11.49 8.55 11.99
C LYS A 143 9.97 8.56 11.79
N ASP A 144 9.22 8.81 12.85
CA ASP A 144 7.75 8.75 12.89
C ASP A 144 7.17 10.14 13.28
N PHE A 145 5.93 10.19 13.76
CA PHE A 145 5.27 11.42 14.18
C PHE A 145 4.73 11.30 15.60
N ALA A 146 4.78 12.39 16.35
CA ALA A 146 4.08 12.55 17.61
C ALA A 146 2.76 13.29 17.40
N LEU A 147 1.69 12.84 18.05
CA LEU A 147 0.43 13.55 18.08
C LEU A 147 0.53 14.70 19.09
N THR A 148 0.14 15.90 18.67
CA THR A 148 0.17 17.11 19.51
C THR A 148 -1.18 17.33 20.23
N ARG A 149 -1.21 18.16 21.27
CA ARG A 149 -2.47 18.53 21.92
C ARG A 149 -3.51 19.15 20.98
N PRO A 150 -3.15 20.11 20.08
CA PRO A 150 -4.08 20.58 19.05
C PRO A 150 -4.58 19.43 18.14
N GLY A 151 -3.70 18.51 17.76
CA GLY A 151 -4.07 17.35 16.94
C GLY A 151 -5.04 16.41 17.65
N GLU A 152 -4.84 16.15 18.96
CA GLU A 152 -5.78 15.37 19.77
C GLU A 152 -7.18 15.96 19.75
N ALA A 153 -7.29 17.26 20.01
CA ALA A 153 -8.58 17.97 20.03
C ALA A 153 -9.28 17.89 18.66
N GLN A 154 -8.54 18.12 17.58
CA GLN A 154 -9.08 18.08 16.21
C GLN A 154 -9.50 16.66 15.78
N LEU A 155 -8.69 15.64 16.08
CA LEU A 155 -9.03 14.26 15.76
C LEU A 155 -10.23 13.76 16.58
N ALA A 156 -10.32 14.14 17.85
CA ALA A 156 -11.49 13.86 18.68
C ALA A 156 -12.75 14.52 18.11
N SER A 157 -12.67 15.79 17.67
CA SER A 157 -13.81 16.49 17.03
C SER A 157 -14.23 15.83 15.71
N LEU A 158 -13.29 15.19 15.02
CA LEU A 158 -13.59 14.35 13.85
C LEU A 158 -14.17 12.98 14.23
N GLY A 159 -14.31 12.65 15.51
CA GLY A 159 -14.86 11.37 15.96
C GLY A 159 -13.86 10.21 15.97
N ILE A 160 -12.56 10.50 16.02
CA ILE A 160 -11.53 9.48 16.24
C ILE A 160 -11.44 9.17 17.73
N ASP A 161 -11.64 7.91 18.10
CA ASP A 161 -11.36 7.38 19.43
C ASP A 161 -9.85 7.18 19.59
N LEU A 162 -9.21 8.16 20.23
CA LEU A 162 -7.75 8.14 20.43
C LEU A 162 -7.32 7.11 21.46
N GLU A 163 -8.15 6.80 22.46
CA GLU A 163 -7.85 5.76 23.45
C GLU A 163 -7.84 4.38 22.78
N ALA A 164 -8.83 4.09 21.96
CA ALA A 164 -8.87 2.86 21.17
C ALA A 164 -7.74 2.79 20.13
N ALA A 165 -7.25 3.94 19.63
CA ALA A 165 -6.13 4.01 18.70
C ALA A 165 -4.77 3.77 19.39
N ARG A 166 -4.62 4.08 20.67
CA ARG A 166 -3.38 3.89 21.45
C ARG A 166 -3.22 2.43 21.87
N ARG A 167 -2.86 1.56 20.93
CA ARG A 167 -2.67 0.13 21.19
C ARG A 167 -1.27 -0.19 21.71
N PRO A 168 -1.12 -1.03 22.75
CA PRO A 168 0.19 -1.52 23.17
C PRO A 168 0.94 -2.17 21.98
N ARG A 169 2.24 -1.96 21.91
CA ARG A 169 3.16 -2.53 20.91
C ARG A 169 2.95 -2.05 19.45
N ARG A 170 2.07 -1.07 19.20
CA ARG A 170 1.92 -0.47 17.87
C ARG A 170 2.17 1.03 17.90
N VAL A 171 2.91 1.53 16.90
CA VAL A 171 3.17 2.97 16.74
C VAL A 171 1.86 3.66 16.39
N LEU A 172 1.53 4.75 17.11
CA LEU A 172 0.30 5.50 16.89
C LEU A 172 0.32 6.21 15.52
N ALA A 173 1.32 7.02 15.27
CA ALA A 173 1.43 7.81 14.04
C ALA A 173 2.76 7.50 13.34
N ARG A 174 2.75 6.50 12.45
CA ARG A 174 3.93 6.04 11.72
C ARG A 174 4.10 6.80 10.41
N ALA A 175 5.32 7.17 10.08
CA ALA A 175 5.67 7.58 8.74
C ALA A 175 5.78 6.35 7.82
N CYS A 176 4.89 6.23 6.85
CA CYS A 176 4.95 5.19 5.83
C CYS A 176 5.29 5.85 4.49
N VAL A 177 6.37 5.40 3.83
CA VAL A 177 6.78 5.98 2.55
C VAL A 177 5.80 5.54 1.46
N ASP A 178 5.20 6.51 0.78
CA ASP A 178 4.27 6.23 -0.30
C ASP A 178 4.98 5.64 -1.53
N LEU A 179 4.41 4.56 -2.04
CA LEU A 179 4.94 3.83 -3.19
C LEU A 179 5.09 4.70 -4.44
N THR A 180 4.13 5.59 -4.68
CA THR A 180 4.02 6.38 -5.92
C THR A 180 4.54 7.80 -5.75
N GLN A 181 4.24 8.43 -4.63
CA GLN A 181 4.62 9.82 -4.35
C GLN A 181 6.04 9.95 -3.80
N ARG A 182 6.64 8.86 -3.29
CA ARG A 182 7.96 8.84 -2.65
C ARG A 182 8.10 9.83 -1.49
N ARG A 183 6.99 10.13 -0.86
CA ARG A 183 6.85 11.00 0.30
C ARG A 183 6.11 10.25 1.40
N PRO A 184 6.28 10.61 2.66
CA PRO A 184 5.54 9.95 3.74
C PRO A 184 4.04 10.21 3.64
N HIS A 185 3.26 9.23 4.06
CA HIS A 185 1.84 9.33 4.41
C HIS A 185 1.63 8.70 5.79
N LEU A 186 0.50 8.98 6.40
CA LEU A 186 0.23 8.58 7.79
C LEU A 186 -0.19 7.11 7.86
N GLY A 187 0.64 6.30 8.48
CA GLY A 187 0.36 4.93 8.88
C GLY A 187 0.20 4.81 10.40
N GLY A 188 0.37 3.60 10.90
CA GLY A 188 0.17 3.28 12.31
C GLY A 188 -1.30 3.15 12.68
N THR A 189 -1.59 3.06 13.97
CA THR A 189 -2.97 2.86 14.44
C THR A 189 -3.86 4.09 14.20
N LEU A 190 -3.28 5.28 14.13
CA LEU A 190 -3.98 6.50 13.76
C LEU A 190 -4.36 6.50 12.28
N GLY A 191 -3.45 6.04 11.40
CA GLY A 191 -3.77 5.86 9.99
C GLY A 191 -4.90 4.84 9.76
N ASP A 192 -4.88 3.73 10.54
CA ASP A 192 -5.95 2.72 10.51
C ASP A 192 -7.30 3.33 10.97
N ALA A 193 -7.30 4.12 12.06
CA ALA A 193 -8.50 4.77 12.60
C ALA A 193 -9.09 5.78 11.60
N LEU A 194 -8.24 6.60 10.97
CA LEU A 194 -8.66 7.55 9.94
C LEU A 194 -9.26 6.85 8.72
N LEU A 195 -8.65 5.76 8.23
CA LEU A 195 -9.22 4.98 7.14
C LEU A 195 -10.62 4.44 7.51
N GLY A 196 -10.76 3.91 8.74
CA GLY A 196 -12.06 3.47 9.27
C GLY A 196 -13.10 4.60 9.26
N LEU A 197 -12.72 5.78 9.71
CA LEU A 197 -13.57 6.98 9.70
C LEU A 197 -13.99 7.37 8.26
N TYR A 198 -13.05 7.38 7.31
CA TYR A 198 -13.36 7.74 5.92
C TYR A 198 -14.36 6.77 5.28
N VAL A 199 -14.20 5.46 5.57
CA VAL A 199 -15.14 4.43 5.09
C VAL A 199 -16.51 4.59 5.77
N SER A 200 -16.57 4.72 7.10
CA SER A 200 -17.83 4.81 7.85
C SER A 200 -18.64 6.05 7.49
N ARG A 201 -17.97 7.15 7.16
CA ARG A 201 -18.61 8.38 6.69
C ARG A 201 -19.00 8.36 5.21
N GLY A 202 -18.61 7.32 4.48
CA GLY A 202 -18.83 7.22 3.04
C GLY A 202 -17.99 8.22 2.24
N TRP A 203 -16.84 8.69 2.78
CA TRP A 203 -15.92 9.56 2.06
C TRP A 203 -15.14 8.81 1.01
N ILE A 204 -14.86 7.54 1.28
CA ILE A 204 -14.21 6.64 0.35
C ILE A 204 -14.99 5.34 0.20
N VAL A 205 -14.93 4.76 -0.99
CA VAL A 205 -15.47 3.45 -1.30
C VAL A 205 -14.35 2.57 -1.81
N ARG A 206 -14.16 1.40 -1.18
CA ARG A 206 -13.17 0.41 -1.60
C ARG A 206 -13.61 -0.25 -2.89
N GLN A 207 -12.70 -0.40 -3.84
CA GLN A 207 -12.98 -1.15 -5.05
C GLN A 207 -12.86 -2.65 -4.79
N ARG A 208 -13.78 -3.43 -5.38
CA ARG A 208 -13.66 -4.89 -5.37
C ARG A 208 -12.46 -5.30 -6.22
N ARG A 209 -11.63 -6.18 -5.70
CA ARG A 209 -10.46 -6.77 -6.39
C ARG A 209 -9.35 -5.75 -6.76
N SER A 210 -9.29 -4.61 -6.08
CA SER A 210 -8.21 -3.63 -6.22
C SER A 210 -7.92 -2.98 -4.88
N ARG A 211 -6.71 -2.46 -4.71
CA ARG A 211 -6.34 -1.61 -3.58
C ARG A 211 -6.73 -0.15 -3.80
N ALA A 212 -7.10 0.23 -5.03
CA ALA A 212 -7.61 1.57 -5.31
C ALA A 212 -8.89 1.83 -4.51
N VAL A 213 -9.08 3.08 -4.10
CA VAL A 213 -10.31 3.55 -3.50
C VAL A 213 -10.87 4.72 -4.30
N ASN A 214 -12.18 4.79 -4.37
CA ASN A 214 -12.87 5.94 -4.96
C ASN A 214 -13.17 6.95 -3.86
N ILE A 215 -12.77 8.20 -4.04
CA ILE A 215 -13.20 9.31 -3.20
C ILE A 215 -14.56 9.76 -3.74
N THR A 216 -15.57 9.77 -2.87
CA THR A 216 -16.93 10.17 -3.24
C THR A 216 -17.05 11.70 -3.28
N PRO A 217 -18.10 12.29 -3.90
CA PRO A 217 -18.37 13.73 -3.79
C PRO A 217 -18.45 14.21 -2.34
N LYS A 218 -19.10 13.42 -1.46
CA LYS A 218 -19.14 13.66 -0.01
C LYS A 218 -17.74 13.58 0.61
N GLY A 219 -16.88 12.71 0.07
CA GLY A 219 -15.49 12.56 0.51
C GLY A 219 -14.66 13.79 0.17
N TYR A 220 -14.73 14.30 -1.05
CA TYR A 220 -14.03 15.53 -1.43
C TYR A 220 -14.42 16.70 -0.52
N GLU A 221 -15.71 16.86 -0.23
CA GLU A 221 -16.19 17.88 0.70
C GLU A 221 -15.66 17.63 2.12
N GLY A 222 -15.69 16.36 2.58
CA GLY A 222 -15.18 15.96 3.88
C GLY A 222 -13.69 16.24 4.06
N PHE A 223 -12.86 15.84 3.09
CA PHE A 223 -11.41 16.10 3.10
C PHE A 223 -11.10 17.59 3.06
N ARG A 224 -11.83 18.35 2.24
CA ARG A 224 -11.68 19.81 2.19
C ARG A 224 -12.02 20.46 3.52
N ARG A 225 -13.14 20.07 4.16
CA ARG A 225 -13.58 20.64 5.44
C ARG A 225 -12.65 20.27 6.59
N ALA A 226 -12.22 19.00 6.65
CA ALA A 226 -11.41 18.49 7.76
C ALA A 226 -9.93 18.87 7.65
N PHE A 227 -9.37 18.84 6.45
CA PHE A 227 -7.92 18.98 6.22
C PHE A 227 -7.57 20.11 5.25
N GLY A 228 -8.52 20.75 4.61
CA GLY A 228 -8.26 21.78 3.59
C GLY A 228 -7.68 21.21 2.28
N VAL A 229 -7.91 19.93 1.98
CA VAL A 229 -7.34 19.25 0.80
C VAL A 229 -8.43 18.80 -0.18
N SER A 230 -8.08 18.76 -1.46
CA SER A 230 -8.93 18.33 -2.56
C SER A 230 -8.14 17.55 -3.60
#